data_3d3ed33a74ff47471520df7dd64b474c
#
_entry.id   3d3ed33a74ff47471520df7dd64b474c
#
_cell.length_a   1.000
_cell.length_b   1.000
_cell.length_c   1.000
_cell.angle_alpha   90.00
_cell.angle_beta   90.00
_cell.angle_gamma   90.00
#
_symmetry.space_group_name_H-M   'P 1'
#
loop_
_entity.id
_entity.type
_entity.pdbx_description
1 polymer ?
#
loop_
_entity_poly.entity_id
_entity_poly.type
_entity_poly.pdbx_seq_one_letter_code
_entity_poly.pdbx_strand_id
1 'polypeptide(L)'
;MKVNILGTKYKITFESEDKEIRLKENWGFTDFHTKEIYIRNDIDKETKESCKNLVDFKNKVLRHEILHAFLYESGLRENSKSTMAWAENEEMVDWIAIQFPKLLEVYKKLNII
;
A
#
# COMPACT_ATOMS: atom_id res chain seq x y z
N MET A 1 9.07 9.88 -6.24
CA MET A 1 9.32 8.54 -6.76
C MET A 1 8.12 8.10 -7.58
N LYS A 2 8.36 7.43 -8.70
CA LYS A 2 7.28 6.95 -9.58
C LYS A 2 7.37 5.45 -9.77
N VAL A 3 6.22 4.80 -9.88
CA VAL A 3 6.15 3.35 -10.08
C VAL A 3 5.13 3.06 -11.18
N ASN A 4 5.43 2.06 -12.03
CA ASN A 4 4.50 1.60 -13.05
C ASN A 4 3.65 0.47 -12.46
N ILE A 5 2.33 0.64 -12.51
CA ILE A 5 1.37 -0.34 -12.00
C ILE A 5 0.45 -0.72 -13.16
N LEU A 6 0.71 -1.88 -13.74
CA LEU A 6 -0.06 -2.41 -14.88
C LEU A 6 -0.19 -1.40 -16.03
N GLY A 7 0.91 -0.69 -16.34
CA GLY A 7 0.94 0.29 -17.43
C GLY A 7 0.61 1.72 -17.02
N THR A 8 0.13 1.93 -15.80
CA THR A 8 -0.22 3.26 -15.27
C THR A 8 0.86 3.75 -14.32
N LYS A 9 1.32 4.97 -14.51
CA LYS A 9 2.33 5.58 -13.65
C LYS A 9 1.67 6.21 -12.42
N TYR A 10 2.11 5.77 -11.26
CA TYR A 10 1.74 6.36 -9.96
C TYR A 10 2.91 7.13 -9.39
N LYS A 11 2.61 8.28 -8.79
CA LYS A 11 3.59 9.07 -8.05
C LYS A 11 3.47 8.72 -6.56
N ILE A 12 4.59 8.42 -5.93
CA ILE A 12 4.65 8.18 -4.49
C ILE A 12 5.22 9.43 -3.83
N THR A 13 4.47 10.00 -2.90
CA THR A 13 4.80 11.24 -2.20
C THR A 13 4.76 11.02 -0.69
N PHE A 14 5.83 11.40 0.00
CA PHE A 14 5.85 11.49 1.45
C PHE A 14 5.47 12.91 1.84
N GLU A 15 4.39 13.08 2.59
CA GLU A 15 3.83 14.39 2.90
C GLU A 15 3.34 14.46 4.35
N SER A 16 3.27 15.68 4.89
CA SER A 16 2.72 15.89 6.22
C SER A 16 1.20 15.86 6.20
N GLU A 17 0.60 15.50 7.33
CA GLU A 17 -0.85 15.54 7.49
C GLU A 17 -1.42 16.97 7.40
N ASP A 18 -0.60 17.99 7.64
CA ASP A 18 -1.04 19.38 7.54
C ASP A 18 -1.23 19.83 6.09
N LYS A 19 -0.41 19.32 5.18
CA LYS A 19 -0.52 19.62 3.74
C LYS A 19 -1.48 18.72 3.02
N GLU A 20 -1.60 17.45 3.47
CA GLU A 20 -2.53 16.48 2.90
C GLU A 20 -3.41 15.92 4.01
N ILE A 21 -4.59 16.50 4.17
CA ILE A 21 -5.50 16.20 5.27
C ILE A 21 -5.96 14.73 5.29
N ARG A 22 -5.94 14.05 4.15
CA ARG A 22 -6.31 12.63 4.06
C ARG A 22 -5.34 11.72 4.81
N LEU A 23 -4.14 12.23 5.16
CA LEU A 23 -3.16 11.54 5.99
C LEU A 23 -3.41 11.70 7.49
N LYS A 24 -4.41 12.48 7.89
CA LYS A 24 -4.64 12.77 9.31
C LYS A 24 -4.96 11.52 10.12
N GLU A 25 -5.73 10.60 9.56
CA GLU A 25 -6.15 9.36 10.23
C GLU A 25 -5.59 8.10 9.55
N ASN A 26 -4.72 8.28 8.56
CA ASN A 26 -4.15 7.19 7.78
C ASN A 26 -2.64 7.37 7.66
N TRP A 27 -1.88 6.29 7.78
CA TRP A 27 -0.46 6.31 7.49
C TRP A 27 -0.16 6.48 6.01
N GLY A 28 -1.09 6.07 5.17
CA GLY A 28 -1.01 6.25 3.73
C GLY A 28 -2.40 6.13 3.11
N PHE A 29 -2.50 6.56 1.86
CA PHE A 29 -3.69 6.30 1.06
C PHE A 29 -3.32 6.36 -0.43
N THR A 30 -4.17 5.76 -1.24
CA THR A 30 -4.02 5.72 -2.70
C THR A 30 -5.15 6.51 -3.33
N ASP A 31 -4.80 7.52 -4.11
CA ASP A 31 -5.75 8.29 -4.91
C ASP A 31 -5.77 7.73 -6.33
N PHE A 32 -6.83 7.03 -6.67
CA PHE A 32 -6.95 6.35 -7.95
C PHE A 32 -7.19 7.31 -9.13
N HIS A 33 -7.72 8.48 -8.85
CA HIS A 33 -8.03 9.45 -9.90
C HIS A 33 -6.82 10.29 -10.29
N THR A 34 -6.04 10.71 -9.31
CA THR A 34 -4.81 11.48 -9.57
C THR A 34 -3.60 10.59 -9.81
N LYS A 35 -3.72 9.27 -9.55
CA LYS A 35 -2.64 8.29 -9.69
C LYS A 35 -1.48 8.62 -8.74
N GLU A 36 -1.85 8.85 -7.49
CA GLU A 36 -0.89 9.20 -6.44
C GLU A 36 -1.06 8.30 -5.22
N ILE A 37 0.07 7.95 -4.64
CA ILE A 37 0.15 7.25 -3.35
C ILE A 37 0.81 8.21 -2.38
N TYR A 38 0.13 8.49 -1.27
CA TYR A 38 0.65 9.37 -0.22
C TYR A 38 1.00 8.55 1.01
N ILE A 39 2.16 8.82 1.58
CA ILE A 39 2.61 8.22 2.84
C ILE A 39 2.98 9.36 3.78
N ARG A 40 2.62 9.27 5.04
CA ARG A 40 3.01 10.27 6.04
C ARG A 40 4.53 10.35 6.14
N ASN A 41 5.05 11.55 6.13
CA ASN A 41 6.51 11.78 6.20
C ASN A 41 7.10 11.54 7.60
N ASP A 42 6.25 11.41 8.63
CA ASP A 42 6.65 11.08 10.00
C ASP A 42 6.48 9.59 10.35
N ILE A 43 6.20 8.75 9.35
CA ILE A 43 5.92 7.33 9.56
C ILE A 43 7.08 6.58 10.23
N ASP A 44 8.30 7.04 10.04
CA ASP A 44 9.51 6.44 10.62
C ASP A 44 10.04 7.20 11.84
N LYS A 45 9.27 8.13 12.40
CA LYS A 45 9.62 8.79 13.65
C LYS A 45 9.18 7.95 14.85
N GLU A 46 10.14 7.62 15.71
CA GLU A 46 9.85 6.86 16.92
C GLU A 46 9.07 7.71 17.94
N THR A 47 8.03 7.12 18.50
CA THR A 47 7.26 7.67 19.61
C THR A 47 7.11 6.60 20.69
N LYS A 48 6.58 6.96 21.86
CA LYS A 48 6.33 5.99 22.93
C LYS A 48 5.37 4.87 22.53
N GLU A 49 4.48 5.15 21.60
CA GLU A 49 3.44 4.22 21.13
C GLU A 49 3.79 3.54 19.81
N SER A 50 4.92 3.89 19.18
CA SER A 50 5.30 3.34 17.89
C SER A 50 5.80 1.90 18.02
N CYS A 51 5.70 1.15 16.93
CA CYS A 51 6.36 -0.14 16.83
C CYS A 51 7.89 0.05 16.79
N LYS A 52 8.64 -1.00 17.13
CA LYS A 52 10.10 -0.91 17.24
C LYS A 52 10.80 -0.88 15.87
N ASN A 53 10.29 -1.63 14.90
CA ASN A 53 10.88 -1.69 13.56
C ASN A 53 10.11 -0.79 12.61
N LEU A 54 10.45 0.49 12.61
CA LEU A 54 9.78 1.50 11.79
C LEU A 54 10.09 1.39 10.30
N VAL A 55 11.25 0.85 9.94
CA VAL A 55 11.59 0.59 8.53
C VAL A 55 10.67 -0.48 7.95
N ASP A 56 10.47 -1.56 8.67
CA ASP A 56 9.55 -2.62 8.24
C ASP A 56 8.09 -2.11 8.19
N PHE A 57 7.69 -1.34 9.18
CA PHE A 57 6.36 -0.74 9.21
C PHE A 57 6.12 0.17 8.00
N LYS A 58 7.05 1.07 7.72
CA LYS A 58 6.99 1.95 6.54
C LYS A 58 6.88 1.16 5.24
N ASN A 59 7.72 0.14 5.09
CA ASN A 59 7.72 -0.71 3.90
C ASN A 59 6.40 -1.48 3.76
N LYS A 60 5.85 -1.96 4.88
CA LYS A 60 4.55 -2.63 4.90
C LYS A 60 3.44 -1.69 4.45
N VAL A 61 3.40 -0.46 4.96
CA VAL A 61 2.39 0.53 4.55
C VAL A 61 2.52 0.85 3.06
N LEU A 62 3.72 1.02 2.56
CA LEU A 62 3.93 1.27 1.13
C LEU A 62 3.46 0.09 0.27
N ARG A 63 3.77 -1.15 0.67
CA ARG A 63 3.25 -2.34 -0.03
C ARG A 63 1.72 -2.38 -0.03
N HIS A 64 1.10 -2.03 1.10
CA HIS A 64 -0.35 -1.97 1.26
C HIS A 64 -0.98 -1.01 0.23
N GLU A 65 -0.45 0.20 0.13
CA GLU A 65 -0.98 1.21 -0.79
C GLU A 65 -0.74 0.84 -2.26
N ILE A 66 0.42 0.29 -2.58
CA ILE A 66 0.71 -0.22 -3.93
C ILE A 66 -0.26 -1.33 -4.30
N LEU A 67 -0.59 -2.21 -3.37
CA LEU A 67 -1.54 -3.30 -3.63
C LEU A 67 -2.93 -2.75 -3.95
N HIS A 68 -3.39 -1.71 -3.25
CA HIS A 68 -4.63 -1.03 -3.59
C HIS A 68 -4.61 -0.53 -5.05
N ALA A 69 -3.50 0.06 -5.48
CA ALA A 69 -3.35 0.52 -6.86
C ALA A 69 -3.41 -0.64 -7.87
N PHE A 70 -2.76 -1.77 -7.59
CA PHE A 70 -2.86 -2.96 -8.42
C PHE A 70 -4.30 -3.48 -8.52
N LEU A 71 -5.00 -3.55 -7.41
CA LEU A 71 -6.39 -4.02 -7.40
C LEU A 71 -7.30 -3.08 -8.19
N TYR A 72 -7.06 -1.78 -8.11
CA TYR A 72 -7.81 -0.81 -8.90
C TYR A 72 -7.48 -0.92 -10.40
N GLU A 73 -6.21 -0.87 -10.78
CA GLU A 73 -5.79 -0.86 -12.19
C GLU A 73 -6.12 -2.18 -12.91
N SER A 74 -6.20 -3.29 -12.17
CA SER A 74 -6.64 -4.58 -12.72
C SER A 74 -8.15 -4.66 -12.93
N GLY A 75 -8.91 -3.69 -12.44
CA GLY A 75 -10.38 -3.70 -12.49
C GLY A 75 -11.04 -4.49 -11.37
N LEU A 76 -10.30 -5.22 -10.57
CA LEU A 76 -10.87 -6.07 -9.51
C LEU A 76 -11.59 -5.25 -8.44
N ARG A 77 -11.04 -4.12 -8.05
CA ARG A 77 -11.66 -3.27 -7.03
C ARG A 77 -13.06 -2.84 -7.43
N GLU A 78 -13.22 -2.33 -8.64
CA GLU A 78 -14.53 -1.86 -9.12
C GLU A 78 -15.49 -3.02 -9.42
N ASN A 79 -14.96 -4.16 -9.83
CA ASN A 79 -15.78 -5.33 -10.17
C ASN A 79 -16.13 -6.20 -8.96
N SER A 80 -15.55 -5.95 -7.79
CA SER A 80 -15.82 -6.73 -6.58
C SER A 80 -16.99 -6.22 -5.76
N LYS A 81 -17.55 -5.07 -6.09
CA LYS A 81 -18.61 -4.43 -5.29
C LYS A 81 -19.90 -5.25 -5.21
N SER A 82 -20.24 -5.96 -6.27
CA SER A 82 -21.41 -6.84 -6.30
C SER A 82 -21.24 -8.11 -5.45
N THR A 83 -20.01 -8.43 -5.06
CA THR A 83 -19.65 -9.59 -4.23
C THR A 83 -19.02 -9.16 -2.90
N MET A 84 -19.66 -8.19 -2.23
CA MET A 84 -19.24 -7.61 -0.95
C MET A 84 -17.88 -6.89 -1.02
N ALA A 85 -17.54 -6.36 -2.20
CA ALA A 85 -16.33 -5.56 -2.41
C ALA A 85 -15.06 -6.24 -1.88
N TRP A 86 -14.89 -7.55 -2.16
CA TRP A 86 -13.77 -8.33 -1.62
C TRP A 86 -12.39 -7.74 -1.99
N ALA A 87 -12.26 -7.11 -3.15
CA ALA A 87 -11.01 -6.49 -3.58
C ALA A 87 -10.78 -5.10 -2.95
N GLU A 88 -11.66 -4.66 -2.06
CA GLU A 88 -11.49 -3.47 -1.21
C GLU A 88 -11.25 -3.88 0.25
N ASN A 89 -11.27 -5.17 0.56
CA ASN A 89 -11.18 -5.66 1.92
C ASN A 89 -9.80 -5.36 2.51
N GLU A 90 -9.77 -4.52 3.54
CA GLU A 90 -8.53 -4.04 4.16
C GLU A 90 -7.75 -5.17 4.84
N GLU A 91 -8.43 -6.17 5.40
CA GLU A 91 -7.76 -7.32 6.01
C GLU A 91 -7.01 -8.15 4.97
N MET A 92 -7.63 -8.38 3.80
CA MET A 92 -6.98 -9.09 2.69
C MET A 92 -5.79 -8.31 2.15
N VAL A 93 -5.98 -7.00 1.91
CA VAL A 93 -4.91 -6.14 1.42
C VAL A 93 -3.74 -6.13 2.40
N ASP A 94 -4.02 -5.98 3.67
CA ASP A 94 -3.01 -5.97 4.71
C ASP A 94 -2.30 -7.32 4.84
N TRP A 95 -3.06 -8.42 4.78
CA TRP A 95 -2.50 -9.78 4.82
C TRP A 95 -1.49 -9.99 3.69
N ILE A 96 -1.85 -9.63 2.46
CA ILE A 96 -0.96 -9.78 1.30
C ILE A 96 0.27 -8.86 1.46
N ALA A 97 0.07 -7.63 1.91
CA ALA A 97 1.17 -6.68 2.12
C ALA A 97 2.19 -7.18 3.15
N ILE A 98 1.72 -7.87 4.19
CA ILE A 98 2.57 -8.46 5.23
C ILE A 98 3.26 -9.73 4.73
N GLN A 99 2.52 -10.62 4.09
CA GLN A 99 2.98 -11.96 3.77
C GLN A 99 3.74 -12.07 2.44
N PHE A 100 3.54 -11.15 1.51
CA PHE A 100 4.13 -11.24 0.18
C PHE A 100 5.65 -11.41 0.18
N PRO A 101 6.43 -10.67 0.98
CA PRO A 101 7.88 -10.89 1.02
C PRO A 101 8.29 -12.32 1.37
N LYS A 102 7.53 -12.97 2.26
CA LYS A 102 7.76 -14.37 2.66
C LYS A 102 7.40 -15.33 1.53
N LEU A 103 6.27 -15.09 0.86
CA LEU A 103 5.85 -15.88 -0.31
C LEU A 103 6.87 -15.78 -1.44
N LEU A 104 7.33 -14.57 -1.72
CA LEU A 104 8.32 -14.32 -2.77
C LEU A 104 9.63 -15.06 -2.50
N GLU A 105 10.08 -15.07 -1.26
CA GLU A 105 11.30 -15.80 -0.86
C GLU A 105 11.16 -17.31 -1.15
N VAL A 106 10.02 -17.90 -0.79
CA VAL A 106 9.75 -19.32 -1.06
C VAL A 106 9.71 -19.59 -2.56
N TYR A 107 9.03 -18.75 -3.33
CA TYR A 107 8.93 -18.91 -4.79
C TYR A 107 10.29 -18.83 -5.47
N LYS A 108 11.15 -17.89 -5.04
CA LYS A 108 12.51 -17.77 -5.55
C LYS A 108 13.35 -18.99 -5.20
N LYS A 109 13.26 -19.47 -3.96
CA LYS A 109 13.99 -20.65 -3.50
C LYS A 109 13.64 -21.91 -4.30
N LEU A 110 12.39 -22.03 -4.71
CA LEU A 110 11.90 -23.17 -5.50
C LEU A 110 12.08 -23.00 -7.01
N ASN A 111 12.61 -21.85 -7.47
CA ASN A 111 12.76 -21.52 -8.89
C ASN A 111 11.45 -21.57 -9.68
N ILE A 112 10.34 -21.14 -9.07
CA ILE A 112 9.03 -21.10 -9.73
C ILE A 112 8.56 -19.69 -10.05
N ILE A 113 9.45 -18.72 -9.84
CA ILE A 113 9.23 -17.32 -10.19
C ILE A 113 10.55 -16.69 -10.65
#